data_b0c697f30447c3b455626f1709a163c8
#
_entry.id   b0c697f30447c3b455626f1709a163c8
#
_cell.length_a   1.000
_cell.length_b   1.000
_cell.length_c   1.000
_cell.angle_alpha   90.00
_cell.angle_beta   90.00
_cell.angle_gamma   90.00
#
_symmetry.space_group_name_H-M   'P 1'
#
loop_
_entity.id
_entity.type
_entity.pdbx_description
1 polymer ?
#
loop_
_entity_poly.entity_id
_entity_poly.type
_entity_poly.pdbx_seq_one_letter_code
_entity_poly.pdbx_strand_id
1 'polypeptide(L)'
;MSAIREALSSTPKSVVDAIDRRASTGQKTLSFEFFPPKDQDAEASLWRNYSKLLEVSPDFVSVTYGAGGSNRETSLAVVDRMARDVFTIGHLTCVGSTYSGSREIIKHFEQAGVGSILALRGDSPRDQPDALEKGELKTAIELVELVRGESSLEVGVAAFPEKHPESPSLQHDAQVLSLKQNAGASYAMTQLFFSVDAYLEIQAKAFAAGTSLPIIPGVMPISNAAKVLRMAEMSGAAVPADLLRRLQNADEDEARVIGMDYTVKFANDLLAAGAPGLHIFTLNFSKAAIEVAKGCGLA
;
A
#
# COMPACT_ATOMS: atom_id res chain seq x y z
N MET A 1 6.49 -0.20 32.14
CA MET A 1 6.76 -1.19 31.06
C MET A 1 5.53 -2.07 30.76
N SER A 2 4.65 -2.39 31.73
CA SER A 2 3.42 -3.21 31.50
C SER A 2 2.37 -2.48 30.67
N ALA A 3 2.05 -1.22 30.97
CA ALA A 3 1.03 -0.44 30.25
C ALA A 3 1.38 -0.16 28.76
N ILE A 4 2.68 0.01 28.44
CA ILE A 4 3.13 0.20 27.07
C ILE A 4 3.01 -1.10 26.26
N ARG A 5 3.32 -2.26 26.88
CA ARG A 5 3.11 -3.57 26.24
C ARG A 5 1.62 -3.89 26.02
N GLU A 6 0.77 -3.51 26.94
CA GLU A 6 -0.69 -3.69 26.85
C GLU A 6 -1.33 -2.79 25.78
N ALA A 7 -0.87 -1.54 25.65
CA ALA A 7 -1.32 -0.61 24.61
C ALA A 7 -0.93 -1.05 23.19
N LEU A 8 0.20 -1.75 23.04
CA LEU A 8 0.66 -2.28 21.74
C LEU A 8 0.11 -3.69 21.43
N SER A 9 -0.50 -4.38 22.41
CA SER A 9 -1.03 -5.75 22.23
C SER A 9 -2.47 -5.80 21.71
N SER A 10 -3.19 -4.66 21.71
CA SER A 10 -4.55 -4.60 21.17
C SER A 10 -4.51 -4.27 19.66
N THR A 11 -5.31 -4.98 18.86
CA THR A 11 -5.52 -4.67 17.45
C THR A 11 -5.88 -3.18 17.28
N PRO A 12 -5.25 -2.42 16.38
CA PRO A 12 -5.61 -1.02 16.16
C PRO A 12 -7.05 -0.91 15.65
N LYS A 13 -7.69 0.21 15.96
CA LYS A 13 -9.06 0.49 15.51
C LYS A 13 -9.11 1.08 14.10
N SER A 14 -8.00 1.65 13.66
CA SER A 14 -7.82 2.26 12.36
C SER A 14 -6.32 2.35 12.02
N VAL A 15 -5.98 2.68 10.78
CA VAL A 15 -4.60 2.96 10.37
C VAL A 15 -4.07 4.20 11.09
N VAL A 16 -4.90 5.24 11.23
CA VAL A 16 -4.53 6.45 11.97
C VAL A 16 -4.29 6.14 13.45
N ASP A 17 -5.16 5.32 14.08
CA ASP A 17 -4.94 4.86 15.48
C ASP A 17 -3.62 4.06 15.62
N ALA A 18 -3.27 3.22 14.64
CA ALA A 18 -1.98 2.53 14.63
C ALA A 18 -0.79 3.50 14.59
N ILE A 19 -0.87 4.50 13.71
CA ILE A 19 0.15 5.55 13.59
C ILE A 19 0.30 6.32 14.91
N ASP A 20 -0.80 6.77 15.50
CA ASP A 20 -0.80 7.56 16.73
C ASP A 20 -0.24 6.76 17.92
N ARG A 21 -0.63 5.48 18.04
CA ARG A 21 -0.10 4.59 19.10
C ARG A 21 1.41 4.39 18.97
N ARG A 22 1.90 4.13 17.77
CA ARG A 22 3.34 3.98 17.53
C ARG A 22 4.08 5.29 17.78
N ALA A 23 3.57 6.41 17.31
CA ALA A 23 4.13 7.73 17.52
C ALA A 23 4.22 8.10 19.02
N SER A 24 3.21 7.75 19.83
CA SER A 24 3.21 8.00 21.29
C SER A 24 4.35 7.30 22.03
N THR A 25 4.92 6.26 21.46
CA THR A 25 6.07 5.51 22.00
C THR A 25 7.38 5.78 21.24
N GLY A 26 7.39 6.74 20.33
CA GLY A 26 8.55 7.03 19.47
C GLY A 26 8.83 5.97 18.41
N GLN A 27 7.86 5.09 18.17
CA GLN A 27 7.96 4.02 17.17
C GLN A 27 7.23 4.40 15.88
N LYS A 28 7.41 3.57 14.86
CA LYS A 28 6.82 3.72 13.52
C LYS A 28 5.99 2.50 13.16
N THR A 29 4.97 2.65 12.31
CA THR A 29 4.14 1.53 11.87
C THR A 29 4.87 0.65 10.87
N LEU A 30 4.58 -0.66 10.92
CA LEU A 30 4.98 -1.66 9.94
C LEU A 30 3.75 -2.29 9.32
N SER A 31 3.70 -2.35 8.00
CA SER A 31 2.60 -3.01 7.30
C SER A 31 3.08 -3.72 6.02
N PHE A 32 2.29 -4.70 5.57
CA PHE A 32 2.62 -5.53 4.42
C PHE A 32 1.48 -5.59 3.41
N GLU A 33 1.81 -5.54 2.12
CA GLU A 33 0.87 -5.76 1.03
C GLU A 33 0.96 -7.17 0.49
N PHE A 34 -0.21 -7.75 0.22
CA PHE A 34 -0.38 -9.08 -0.38
C PHE A 34 -1.21 -9.00 -1.65
N PHE A 35 -0.96 -9.96 -2.54
CA PHE A 35 -1.72 -10.15 -3.78
C PHE A 35 -2.56 -11.43 -3.71
N PRO A 36 -3.74 -11.47 -4.33
CA PRO A 36 -4.50 -12.71 -4.45
C PRO A 36 -3.68 -13.76 -5.22
N PRO A 37 -3.68 -15.02 -4.76
CA PRO A 37 -2.97 -16.09 -5.44
C PRO A 37 -3.69 -16.44 -6.76
N LYS A 38 -2.90 -16.80 -7.78
CA LYS A 38 -3.42 -17.17 -9.10
C LYS A 38 -3.75 -18.66 -9.27
N ASP A 39 -3.26 -19.51 -8.37
CA ASP A 39 -3.42 -20.95 -8.37
C ASP A 39 -3.22 -21.51 -6.95
N GLN A 40 -3.46 -22.82 -6.76
CA GLN A 40 -3.34 -23.48 -5.47
C GLN A 40 -1.92 -23.49 -4.90
N ASP A 41 -0.89 -23.60 -5.75
CA ASP A 41 0.51 -23.57 -5.30
C ASP A 41 0.89 -22.18 -4.80
N ALA A 42 0.44 -21.13 -5.51
CA ALA A 42 0.58 -19.75 -5.08
C ALA A 42 -0.18 -19.48 -3.78
N GLU A 43 -1.37 -20.08 -3.58
CA GLU A 43 -2.12 -19.96 -2.34
C GLU A 43 -1.39 -20.62 -1.17
N ALA A 44 -0.92 -21.85 -1.33
CA ALA A 44 -0.14 -22.52 -0.30
C ALA A 44 1.15 -21.74 0.04
N SER A 45 1.79 -21.10 -0.95
CA SER A 45 2.93 -20.24 -0.75
C SER A 45 2.56 -18.96 0.00
N LEU A 46 1.46 -18.30 -0.37
CA LEU A 46 0.93 -17.11 0.30
C LEU A 46 0.78 -17.38 1.80
N TRP A 47 0.07 -18.42 2.19
CA TRP A 47 -0.20 -18.70 3.60
C TRP A 47 1.06 -19.07 4.41
N ARG A 48 2.04 -19.76 3.81
CA ARG A 48 3.34 -20.01 4.46
C ARG A 48 4.12 -18.72 4.69
N ASN A 49 4.12 -17.80 3.74
CA ASN A 49 4.82 -16.52 3.87
C ASN A 49 4.07 -15.56 4.80
N TYR A 50 2.74 -15.52 4.73
CA TYR A 50 1.90 -14.73 5.63
C TYR A 50 2.14 -15.09 7.10
N SER A 51 2.14 -16.39 7.45
CA SER A 51 2.42 -16.82 8.82
C SER A 51 3.77 -16.31 9.33
N LYS A 52 4.82 -16.32 8.48
CA LYS A 52 6.14 -15.78 8.85
C LYS A 52 6.15 -14.26 9.01
N LEU A 53 5.35 -13.55 8.21
CA LEU A 53 5.23 -12.10 8.31
C LEU A 53 4.46 -11.67 9.55
N LEU A 54 3.52 -12.45 10.04
CA LEU A 54 2.85 -12.21 11.32
C LEU A 54 3.79 -12.32 12.53
N GLU A 55 4.86 -13.12 12.45
CA GLU A 55 5.84 -13.26 13.54
C GLU A 55 6.57 -11.94 13.86
N VAL A 56 6.63 -11.00 12.92
CA VAL A 56 7.21 -9.67 13.15
C VAL A 56 6.18 -8.62 13.57
N SER A 57 4.95 -9.06 13.92
CA SER A 57 3.90 -8.21 14.51
C SER A 57 3.59 -6.95 13.71
N PRO A 58 3.19 -7.04 12.43
CA PRO A 58 2.77 -5.88 11.67
C PRO A 58 1.55 -5.22 12.30
N ASP A 59 1.44 -3.90 12.19
CA ASP A 59 0.29 -3.16 12.69
C ASP A 59 -0.97 -3.40 11.86
N PHE A 60 -0.78 -3.58 10.55
CA PHE A 60 -1.84 -3.93 9.60
C PHE A 60 -1.27 -4.58 8.33
N VAL A 61 -2.17 -5.17 7.56
CA VAL A 61 -1.86 -5.70 6.22
C VAL A 61 -2.84 -5.14 5.20
N SER A 62 -2.47 -5.16 3.93
CA SER A 62 -3.38 -4.85 2.84
C SER A 62 -3.43 -5.98 1.80
N VAL A 63 -4.56 -6.10 1.14
CA VAL A 63 -4.76 -7.07 0.06
C VAL A 63 -5.22 -6.34 -1.19
N THR A 64 -4.47 -6.53 -2.29
CA THR A 64 -4.83 -5.92 -3.57
C THR A 64 -6.09 -6.54 -4.14
N TYR A 65 -6.86 -5.72 -4.85
CA TYR A 65 -8.06 -6.15 -5.56
C TYR A 65 -7.75 -6.21 -7.06
N GLY A 66 -8.00 -7.37 -7.68
CA GLY A 66 -7.71 -7.56 -9.09
C GLY A 66 -8.59 -6.67 -9.97
N ALA A 67 -7.99 -5.84 -10.80
CA ALA A 67 -8.69 -5.08 -11.82
C ALA A 67 -9.39 -6.03 -12.80
N GLY A 68 -10.65 -5.71 -13.16
CA GLY A 68 -11.39 -6.46 -14.18
C GLY A 68 -12.09 -7.75 -13.73
N GLY A 69 -12.18 -8.02 -12.42
CA GLY A 69 -13.06 -9.07 -11.87
C GLY A 69 -12.52 -10.50 -11.92
N SER A 70 -11.41 -10.79 -12.64
CA SER A 70 -10.89 -12.16 -12.79
C SER A 70 -10.38 -12.81 -11.50
N ASN A 71 -10.07 -12.00 -10.46
CA ASN A 71 -9.56 -12.46 -9.17
C ASN A 71 -10.38 -11.95 -7.98
N ARG A 72 -11.61 -11.47 -8.22
CA ARG A 72 -12.46 -10.86 -7.18
C ARG A 72 -12.71 -11.83 -6.01
N GLU A 73 -13.21 -13.02 -6.31
CA GLU A 73 -13.53 -14.04 -5.29
C GLU A 73 -12.29 -14.44 -4.49
N THR A 74 -11.16 -14.62 -5.18
CA THR A 74 -9.89 -14.97 -4.54
C THR A 74 -9.39 -13.84 -3.63
N SER A 75 -9.51 -12.57 -4.08
CA SER A 75 -9.15 -11.42 -3.24
C SER A 75 -10.02 -11.36 -1.98
N LEU A 76 -11.33 -11.53 -2.12
CA LEU A 76 -12.26 -11.53 -0.98
C LEU A 76 -11.93 -12.65 0.01
N ALA A 77 -11.68 -13.89 -0.48
CA ALA A 77 -11.32 -15.00 0.39
C ALA A 77 -10.01 -14.77 1.16
N VAL A 78 -9.01 -14.12 0.54
CA VAL A 78 -7.76 -13.75 1.22
C VAL A 78 -8.03 -12.69 2.28
N VAL A 79 -8.79 -11.64 1.95
CA VAL A 79 -9.18 -10.58 2.89
C VAL A 79 -9.92 -11.16 4.09
N ASP A 80 -10.93 -11.99 3.86
CA ASP A 80 -11.75 -12.64 4.91
C ASP A 80 -10.91 -13.42 5.90
N ARG A 81 -9.88 -14.10 5.40
CA ARG A 81 -8.99 -14.88 6.26
C ARG A 81 -8.03 -13.99 7.04
N MET A 82 -7.41 -12.99 6.40
CA MET A 82 -6.44 -12.10 7.06
C MET A 82 -7.12 -11.20 8.10
N ALA A 83 -8.35 -10.75 7.85
CA ALA A 83 -9.12 -9.91 8.78
C ALA A 83 -9.42 -10.57 10.14
N ARG A 84 -9.30 -11.90 10.24
CA ARG A 84 -9.44 -12.65 11.50
C ARG A 84 -8.20 -12.58 12.39
N ASP A 85 -7.03 -12.32 11.78
CA ASP A 85 -5.74 -12.44 12.46
C ASP A 85 -5.13 -11.06 12.76
N VAL A 86 -5.33 -10.07 11.88
CA VAL A 86 -4.69 -8.75 11.95
C VAL A 86 -5.58 -7.68 11.32
N PHE A 87 -5.41 -6.41 11.73
CA PHE A 87 -6.10 -5.31 11.08
C PHE A 87 -5.81 -5.33 9.57
N THR A 88 -6.86 -5.50 8.77
CA THR A 88 -6.74 -5.72 7.33
C THR A 88 -7.38 -4.58 6.55
N ILE A 89 -6.69 -4.15 5.50
CA ILE A 89 -7.14 -3.17 4.52
C ILE A 89 -7.50 -3.92 3.24
N GLY A 90 -8.74 -3.80 2.80
CA GLY A 90 -9.16 -4.29 1.49
C GLY A 90 -8.96 -3.19 0.43
N HIS A 91 -8.27 -3.48 -0.68
CA HIS A 91 -8.29 -2.54 -1.80
C HIS A 91 -9.65 -2.61 -2.51
N LEU A 92 -10.12 -1.49 -3.03
CA LEU A 92 -11.31 -1.42 -3.87
C LEU A 92 -11.07 -0.43 -5.02
N THR A 93 -11.46 -0.80 -6.24
CA THR A 93 -11.19 0.00 -7.44
C THR A 93 -12.47 0.42 -8.15
N CYS A 94 -12.44 1.58 -8.82
CA CYS A 94 -13.52 2.09 -9.64
C CYS A 94 -13.63 1.36 -10.99
N VAL A 95 -12.49 0.90 -11.55
CA VAL A 95 -12.42 0.34 -12.90
C VAL A 95 -13.37 -0.84 -13.08
N GLY A 96 -14.27 -0.73 -14.06
CA GLY A 96 -15.29 -1.75 -14.35
C GLY A 96 -16.37 -1.91 -13.27
N SER A 97 -16.43 -1.02 -12.27
CA SER A 97 -17.34 -1.15 -11.12
C SER A 97 -18.64 -0.37 -11.34
N THR A 98 -19.72 -0.94 -10.80
CA THR A 98 -21.00 -0.23 -10.63
C THR A 98 -21.19 0.20 -9.19
N TYR A 99 -22.04 1.19 -8.93
CA TYR A 99 -22.39 1.58 -7.56
C TYR A 99 -22.96 0.40 -6.75
N SER A 100 -23.83 -0.41 -7.36
CA SER A 100 -24.41 -1.60 -6.72
C SER A 100 -23.32 -2.63 -6.36
N GLY A 101 -22.44 -2.96 -7.29
CA GLY A 101 -21.39 -3.93 -7.07
C GLY A 101 -20.38 -3.46 -6.02
N SER A 102 -20.07 -2.16 -5.98
CA SER A 102 -19.19 -1.58 -4.95
C SER A 102 -19.83 -1.61 -3.57
N ARG A 103 -21.14 -1.31 -3.44
CA ARG A 103 -21.89 -1.46 -2.18
C ARG A 103 -21.87 -2.88 -1.64
N GLU A 104 -22.01 -3.87 -2.51
CA GLU A 104 -21.94 -5.28 -2.12
C GLU A 104 -20.57 -5.63 -1.52
N ILE A 105 -19.48 -5.14 -2.12
CA ILE A 105 -18.12 -5.37 -1.62
C ILE A 105 -17.89 -4.64 -0.31
N ILE A 106 -18.30 -3.37 -0.20
CA ILE A 106 -18.19 -2.59 1.03
C ILE A 106 -18.89 -3.31 2.18
N LYS A 107 -20.12 -3.78 1.95
CA LYS A 107 -20.89 -4.56 2.94
C LYS A 107 -20.19 -5.88 3.29
N HIS A 108 -19.63 -6.56 2.29
CA HIS A 108 -18.87 -7.79 2.53
C HIS A 108 -17.65 -7.53 3.41
N PHE A 109 -16.86 -6.48 3.13
CA PHE A 109 -15.71 -6.11 3.91
C PHE A 109 -16.07 -5.77 5.37
N GLU A 110 -17.17 -5.03 5.57
CA GLU A 110 -17.67 -4.72 6.92
C GLU A 110 -18.06 -5.99 7.68
N GLN A 111 -18.75 -6.93 7.04
CA GLN A 111 -19.14 -8.22 7.63
C GLN A 111 -17.94 -9.14 7.90
N ALA A 112 -16.90 -9.07 7.09
CA ALA A 112 -15.66 -9.84 7.27
C ALA A 112 -14.76 -9.29 8.38
N GLY A 113 -15.06 -8.10 8.93
CA GLY A 113 -14.24 -7.44 9.96
C GLY A 113 -13.02 -6.72 9.40
N VAL A 114 -13.06 -6.34 8.11
CA VAL A 114 -12.05 -5.46 7.50
C VAL A 114 -12.08 -4.12 8.23
N GLY A 115 -10.91 -3.58 8.52
CA GLY A 115 -10.80 -2.32 9.27
C GLY A 115 -10.80 -1.07 8.41
N SER A 116 -10.32 -1.18 7.17
CA SER A 116 -10.17 -0.04 6.26
C SER A 116 -10.29 -0.47 4.79
N ILE A 117 -10.66 0.47 3.93
CA ILE A 117 -10.65 0.32 2.47
C ILE A 117 -9.62 1.26 1.87
N LEU A 118 -8.71 0.75 1.04
CA LEU A 118 -7.89 1.58 0.17
C LEU A 118 -8.66 1.83 -1.13
N ALA A 119 -9.22 3.04 -1.25
CA ALA A 119 -10.04 3.46 -2.39
C ALA A 119 -9.14 3.93 -3.54
N LEU A 120 -9.21 3.22 -4.65
CA LEU A 120 -8.37 3.42 -5.83
C LEU A 120 -9.23 3.66 -7.07
N ARG A 121 -8.72 4.45 -8.02
CA ARG A 121 -9.36 4.51 -9.35
C ARG A 121 -9.22 3.16 -10.06
N GLY A 122 -8.04 2.56 -9.96
CA GLY A 122 -7.64 1.40 -10.73
C GLY A 122 -7.25 1.79 -12.16
N ASP A 123 -6.54 0.88 -12.83
CA ASP A 123 -6.12 1.01 -14.21
C ASP A 123 -6.93 0.04 -15.07
N SER A 124 -7.36 0.49 -16.26
CA SER A 124 -8.03 -0.39 -17.20
C SER A 124 -7.11 -1.53 -17.63
N PRO A 125 -7.58 -2.79 -17.56
CA PRO A 125 -6.81 -3.92 -18.06
C PRO A 125 -6.45 -3.73 -19.55
N ARG A 126 -5.29 -4.25 -19.97
CA ARG A 126 -4.82 -4.11 -21.37
C ARG A 126 -5.79 -4.69 -22.40
N ASP A 127 -6.49 -5.75 -22.04
CA ASP A 127 -7.52 -6.41 -22.83
C ASP A 127 -8.90 -5.73 -22.73
N GLN A 128 -9.08 -4.77 -21.82
CA GLN A 128 -10.30 -3.99 -21.62
C GLN A 128 -9.95 -2.50 -21.37
N PRO A 129 -9.40 -1.79 -22.37
CA PRO A 129 -8.90 -0.42 -22.19
C PRO A 129 -10.01 0.59 -21.84
N ASP A 130 -11.24 0.27 -22.16
CA ASP A 130 -12.46 1.08 -21.89
C ASP A 130 -13.19 0.69 -20.58
N ALA A 131 -12.60 -0.19 -19.76
CA ALA A 131 -13.25 -0.67 -18.53
C ALA A 131 -13.60 0.46 -17.55
N LEU A 132 -12.74 1.48 -17.43
CA LEU A 132 -13.03 2.65 -16.58
C LEU A 132 -14.16 3.50 -17.16
N GLU A 133 -14.25 3.64 -18.49
CA GLU A 133 -15.32 4.38 -19.15
C GLU A 133 -16.66 3.67 -19.03
N LYS A 134 -16.67 2.35 -19.06
CA LYS A 134 -17.87 1.51 -18.92
C LYS A 134 -18.37 1.41 -17.49
N GLY A 135 -17.49 1.54 -16.49
CA GLY A 135 -17.86 1.57 -15.08
C GLY A 135 -18.75 2.79 -14.75
N GLU A 136 -19.46 2.77 -13.66
CA GLU A 136 -20.25 3.91 -13.15
C GLU A 136 -19.37 4.84 -12.31
N LEU A 137 -18.44 4.30 -11.51
CA LEU A 137 -17.45 5.05 -10.73
C LEU A 137 -16.27 5.42 -11.62
N LYS A 138 -15.86 6.70 -11.62
CA LYS A 138 -14.79 7.22 -12.48
C LYS A 138 -13.55 7.63 -11.72
N THR A 139 -13.71 8.04 -10.48
CA THR A 139 -12.65 8.62 -9.66
C THR A 139 -12.60 7.98 -8.28
N ALA A 140 -11.40 7.95 -7.70
CA ALA A 140 -11.24 7.51 -6.32
C ALA A 140 -11.99 8.42 -5.32
N ILE A 141 -12.28 9.67 -5.66
CA ILE A 141 -13.06 10.59 -4.84
C ILE A 141 -14.49 10.07 -4.70
N GLU A 142 -15.16 9.74 -5.82
CA GLU A 142 -16.50 9.14 -5.82
C GLU A 142 -16.55 7.84 -5.01
N LEU A 143 -15.49 7.03 -5.09
CA LEU A 143 -15.41 5.80 -4.30
C LEU A 143 -15.24 6.09 -2.81
N VAL A 144 -14.44 7.09 -2.41
CA VAL A 144 -14.32 7.54 -1.02
C VAL A 144 -15.69 7.99 -0.49
N GLU A 145 -16.40 8.83 -1.23
CA GLU A 145 -17.74 9.30 -0.87
C GLU A 145 -18.72 8.13 -0.71
N LEU A 146 -18.69 7.16 -1.63
CA LEU A 146 -19.51 5.96 -1.55
C LEU A 146 -19.22 5.14 -0.29
N VAL A 147 -17.95 4.85 0.00
CA VAL A 147 -17.57 4.08 1.21
C VAL A 147 -18.03 4.80 2.47
N ARG A 148 -17.83 6.12 2.54
CA ARG A 148 -18.23 6.94 3.69
C ARG A 148 -19.74 7.04 3.87
N GLY A 149 -20.49 6.99 2.79
CA GLY A 149 -21.96 6.99 2.83
C GLY A 149 -22.58 5.65 3.20
N GLU A 150 -21.88 4.53 2.92
CA GLU A 150 -22.43 3.18 3.06
C GLU A 150 -21.90 2.41 4.28
N SER A 151 -20.79 2.86 4.90
CA SER A 151 -20.14 2.13 6.00
C SER A 151 -19.44 3.03 7.00
N SER A 152 -19.01 2.45 8.13
CA SER A 152 -18.14 3.08 9.12
C SER A 152 -16.64 2.80 8.87
N LEU A 153 -16.28 2.09 7.81
CA LEU A 153 -14.91 1.72 7.51
C LEU A 153 -14.02 2.95 7.29
N GLU A 154 -12.81 2.89 7.79
CA GLU A 154 -11.80 3.89 7.50
C GLU A 154 -11.42 3.83 6.00
N VAL A 155 -11.07 4.98 5.41
CA VAL A 155 -10.74 5.05 3.99
C VAL A 155 -9.34 5.62 3.79
N GLY A 156 -8.48 4.85 3.15
CA GLY A 156 -7.20 5.29 2.63
C GLY A 156 -7.27 5.54 1.12
N VAL A 157 -6.29 6.27 0.62
CA VAL A 157 -6.16 6.60 -0.82
C VAL A 157 -4.73 6.48 -1.30
N ALA A 158 -4.52 6.38 -2.62
CA ALA A 158 -3.17 6.41 -3.19
C ALA A 158 -2.61 7.84 -3.30
N ALA A 159 -1.30 7.96 -3.03
CA ALA A 159 -0.47 9.12 -3.31
C ALA A 159 0.63 8.75 -4.31
N PHE A 160 1.10 9.71 -5.11
CA PHE A 160 2.08 9.48 -6.18
C PHE A 160 3.26 10.44 -6.00
N PRO A 161 4.36 10.02 -5.32
CA PRO A 161 5.51 10.89 -5.08
C PRO A 161 6.18 11.38 -6.37
N GLU A 162 6.23 10.56 -7.41
CA GLU A 162 6.83 10.87 -8.71
C GLU A 162 5.78 11.25 -9.78
N LYS A 163 4.61 11.73 -9.35
CA LYS A 163 3.47 12.10 -10.19
C LYS A 163 2.71 10.91 -10.77
N HIS A 164 1.39 10.95 -10.75
CA HIS A 164 0.56 9.98 -11.47
C HIS A 164 0.81 10.10 -12.99
N PRO A 165 0.95 8.99 -13.74
CA PRO A 165 1.27 9.04 -15.17
C PRO A 165 0.34 9.96 -16.00
N GLU A 166 -0.95 9.94 -15.72
CA GLU A 166 -1.96 10.76 -16.41
C GLU A 166 -2.13 12.17 -15.82
N SER A 167 -1.48 12.48 -14.69
CA SER A 167 -1.59 13.80 -14.06
C SER A 167 -0.77 14.84 -14.82
N PRO A 168 -1.25 16.08 -14.96
CA PRO A 168 -0.48 17.15 -15.57
C PRO A 168 0.74 17.57 -14.73
N SER A 169 0.65 17.45 -13.41
CA SER A 169 1.74 17.89 -12.51
C SER A 169 1.60 17.27 -11.11
N LEU A 170 2.69 17.24 -10.34
CA LEU A 170 2.69 16.86 -8.94
C LEU A 170 1.84 17.82 -8.07
N GLN A 171 1.75 19.10 -8.45
CA GLN A 171 0.87 20.06 -7.80
C GLN A 171 -0.62 19.66 -7.95
N HIS A 172 -1.00 19.16 -9.12
CA HIS A 172 -2.33 18.62 -9.35
C HIS A 172 -2.61 17.40 -8.48
N ASP A 173 -1.66 16.46 -8.36
CA ASP A 173 -1.80 15.29 -7.50
C ASP A 173 -1.98 15.69 -6.02
N ALA A 174 -1.26 16.71 -5.58
CA ALA A 174 -1.44 17.27 -4.23
C ALA A 174 -2.83 17.88 -4.01
N GLN A 175 -3.39 18.57 -5.01
CA GLN A 175 -4.76 19.07 -4.96
C GLN A 175 -5.78 17.93 -4.92
N VAL A 176 -5.55 16.87 -5.70
CA VAL A 176 -6.40 15.66 -5.68
C VAL A 176 -6.36 14.97 -4.32
N LEU A 177 -5.20 14.94 -3.63
CA LEU A 177 -5.12 14.43 -2.24
C LEU A 177 -6.00 15.25 -1.28
N SER A 178 -6.00 16.59 -1.42
CA SER A 178 -6.88 17.46 -0.63
C SER A 178 -8.37 17.17 -0.90
N LEU A 179 -8.75 16.98 -2.16
CA LEU A 179 -10.12 16.60 -2.52
C LEU A 179 -10.51 15.24 -1.93
N LYS A 180 -9.61 14.25 -1.98
CA LYS A 180 -9.83 12.94 -1.37
C LYS A 180 -10.00 13.02 0.16
N GLN A 181 -9.19 13.85 0.83
CA GLN A 181 -9.36 14.13 2.27
C GLN A 181 -10.73 14.75 2.56
N ASN A 182 -11.14 15.75 1.79
CA ASN A 182 -12.44 16.42 1.95
C ASN A 182 -13.61 15.46 1.71
N ALA A 183 -13.44 14.45 0.84
CA ALA A 183 -14.41 13.39 0.63
C ALA A 183 -14.46 12.38 1.80
N GLY A 184 -13.48 12.39 2.71
CA GLY A 184 -13.46 11.57 3.92
C GLY A 184 -12.33 10.55 4.02
N ALA A 185 -11.30 10.65 3.19
CA ALA A 185 -10.08 9.85 3.36
C ALA A 185 -9.32 10.26 4.62
N SER A 186 -8.73 9.28 5.34
CA SER A 186 -8.03 9.48 6.63
C SER A 186 -6.52 9.34 6.52
N TYR A 187 -6.02 8.65 5.51
CA TYR A 187 -4.60 8.44 5.25
C TYR A 187 -4.33 8.22 3.76
N ALA A 188 -3.06 8.30 3.38
CA ALA A 188 -2.62 7.93 2.05
C ALA A 188 -1.47 6.92 2.09
N MET A 189 -1.41 6.03 1.10
CA MET A 189 -0.27 5.15 0.82
C MET A 189 0.34 5.51 -0.51
N THR A 190 1.66 5.54 -0.60
CA THR A 190 2.29 5.89 -1.87
C THR A 190 2.29 4.71 -2.84
N GLN A 191 2.24 5.04 -4.14
CA GLN A 191 2.71 4.13 -5.18
C GLN A 191 4.22 3.90 -5.01
N LEU A 192 4.76 2.85 -5.67
CA LEU A 192 6.19 2.59 -5.72
C LEU A 192 6.97 3.81 -6.24
N PHE A 193 8.06 4.13 -5.57
CA PHE A 193 8.99 5.22 -5.90
C PHE A 193 10.36 4.93 -5.29
N PHE A 194 11.39 5.73 -5.65
CA PHE A 194 12.78 5.45 -5.25
C PHE A 194 13.53 6.68 -4.73
N SER A 195 12.89 7.82 -4.54
CA SER A 195 13.52 9.07 -4.10
C SER A 195 12.91 9.62 -2.83
N VAL A 196 13.73 9.85 -1.81
CA VAL A 196 13.31 10.52 -0.56
C VAL A 196 12.86 11.96 -0.85
N ASP A 197 13.56 12.64 -1.78
CA ASP A 197 13.18 14.00 -2.17
C ASP A 197 11.79 14.06 -2.79
N ALA A 198 11.42 13.07 -3.63
CA ALA A 198 10.08 12.97 -4.19
C ALA A 198 9.01 12.77 -3.09
N TYR A 199 9.33 11.99 -2.05
CA TYR A 199 8.45 11.82 -0.90
C TYR A 199 8.27 13.13 -0.12
N LEU A 200 9.34 13.84 0.15
CA LEU A 200 9.30 15.16 0.83
C LEU A 200 8.56 16.19 -0.02
N GLU A 201 8.75 16.18 -1.33
CA GLU A 201 8.09 17.11 -2.25
C GLU A 201 6.57 16.90 -2.27
N ILE A 202 6.08 15.66 -2.39
CA ILE A 202 4.63 15.41 -2.35
C ILE A 202 4.03 15.76 -0.99
N GLN A 203 4.73 15.50 0.13
CA GLN A 203 4.27 15.92 1.45
C GLN A 203 4.14 17.45 1.55
N ALA A 204 5.16 18.19 1.12
CA ALA A 204 5.15 19.66 1.17
C ALA A 204 4.04 20.25 0.29
N LYS A 205 3.86 19.71 -0.93
CA LYS A 205 2.80 20.15 -1.86
C LYS A 205 1.40 19.80 -1.34
N ALA A 206 1.23 18.61 -0.74
CA ALA A 206 -0.02 18.18 -0.14
C ALA A 206 -0.39 19.06 1.06
N PHE A 207 0.57 19.36 1.93
CA PHE A 207 0.37 20.31 3.04
C PHE A 207 -0.01 21.71 2.53
N ALA A 208 0.68 22.23 1.52
CA ALA A 208 0.35 23.51 0.89
C ALA A 208 -1.03 23.54 0.21
N ALA A 209 -1.53 22.37 -0.24
CA ALA A 209 -2.87 22.20 -0.78
C ALA A 209 -3.95 21.98 0.32
N GLY A 210 -3.58 22.07 1.60
CA GLY A 210 -4.49 21.91 2.74
C GLY A 210 -4.70 20.45 3.20
N THR A 211 -3.81 19.53 2.81
CA THR A 211 -3.89 18.12 3.22
C THR A 211 -3.13 17.90 4.54
N SER A 212 -3.77 17.24 5.48
CA SER A 212 -3.18 16.78 6.75
C SER A 212 -3.09 15.25 6.84
N LEU A 213 -3.37 14.53 5.75
CA LEU A 213 -3.30 13.08 5.71
C LEU A 213 -1.89 12.58 6.04
N PRO A 214 -1.72 11.62 6.96
CA PRO A 214 -0.47 10.88 7.04
C PRO A 214 -0.24 10.13 5.74
N ILE A 215 0.94 10.31 5.13
CA ILE A 215 1.33 9.64 3.89
C ILE A 215 2.31 8.53 4.25
N ILE A 216 1.90 7.27 4.09
CA ILE A 216 2.71 6.09 4.39
C ILE A 216 3.46 5.69 3.12
N PRO A 217 4.80 5.69 3.11
CA PRO A 217 5.56 5.29 1.93
C PRO A 217 5.49 3.79 1.68
N GLY A 218 5.21 3.43 0.42
CA GLY A 218 5.29 2.06 -0.10
C GLY A 218 6.72 1.73 -0.52
N VAL A 219 7.29 0.67 0.02
CA VAL A 219 8.66 0.23 -0.23
C VAL A 219 8.67 -1.20 -0.76
N MET A 220 9.38 -1.43 -1.86
CA MET A 220 9.53 -2.77 -2.44
C MET A 220 10.96 -3.28 -2.23
N PRO A 221 11.16 -4.48 -1.63
CA PRO A 221 12.47 -5.10 -1.56
C PRO A 221 13.02 -5.40 -2.95
N ILE A 222 14.20 -4.86 -3.26
CA ILE A 222 14.87 -5.03 -4.55
C ILE A 222 15.76 -6.27 -4.49
N SER A 223 15.63 -7.16 -5.48
CA SER A 223 16.41 -8.40 -5.56
C SER A 223 17.23 -8.54 -6.85
N ASN A 224 16.82 -7.92 -7.94
CA ASN A 224 17.53 -7.91 -9.21
C ASN A 224 17.03 -6.81 -10.15
N ALA A 225 17.82 -6.49 -11.21
CA ALA A 225 17.53 -5.43 -12.16
C ALA A 225 16.22 -5.66 -12.96
N ALA A 226 16.01 -6.88 -13.45
CA ALA A 226 14.84 -7.17 -14.31
C ALA A 226 13.53 -6.97 -13.55
N LYS A 227 13.48 -7.41 -12.29
CA LYS A 227 12.27 -7.28 -11.46
C LYS A 227 11.99 -5.82 -11.09
N VAL A 228 13.01 -5.04 -10.71
CA VAL A 228 12.82 -3.63 -10.37
C VAL A 228 12.40 -2.82 -11.58
N LEU A 229 12.99 -3.05 -12.75
CA LEU A 229 12.59 -2.38 -13.99
C LEU A 229 11.14 -2.68 -14.37
N ARG A 230 10.74 -3.95 -14.32
CA ARG A 230 9.35 -4.33 -14.59
C ARG A 230 8.36 -3.65 -13.67
N MET A 231 8.66 -3.60 -12.38
CA MET A 231 7.78 -2.95 -11.41
C MET A 231 7.75 -1.43 -11.58
N ALA A 232 8.89 -0.82 -11.89
CA ALA A 232 8.99 0.60 -12.19
C ALA A 232 8.21 0.98 -13.45
N GLU A 233 8.31 0.18 -14.53
CA GLU A 233 7.52 0.37 -15.75
C GLU A 233 6.01 0.32 -15.48
N MET A 234 5.57 -0.61 -14.62
CA MET A 234 4.15 -0.75 -14.27
C MET A 234 3.63 0.39 -13.39
N SER A 235 4.49 0.96 -12.54
CA SER A 235 4.11 2.02 -11.58
C SER A 235 4.41 3.44 -12.09
N GLY A 236 5.17 3.58 -13.17
CA GLY A 236 5.67 4.87 -13.66
C GLY A 236 6.83 5.43 -12.82
N ALA A 237 7.42 4.64 -11.92
CA ALA A 237 8.50 5.07 -11.05
C ALA A 237 9.86 5.14 -11.77
N ALA A 238 10.71 6.08 -11.37
CA ALA A 238 12.05 6.27 -11.94
C ALA A 238 13.11 5.52 -11.09
N VAL A 239 13.65 4.42 -11.62
CA VAL A 239 14.75 3.70 -10.95
C VAL A 239 16.02 4.54 -11.02
N PRO A 240 16.72 4.80 -9.88
CA PRO A 240 17.98 5.54 -9.90
C PRO A 240 19.02 4.87 -10.81
N ALA A 241 19.61 5.65 -11.73
CA ALA A 241 20.51 5.14 -12.75
C ALA A 241 21.75 4.42 -12.18
N ASP A 242 22.27 4.90 -11.04
CA ASP A 242 23.38 4.25 -10.34
C ASP A 242 23.01 2.88 -9.79
N LEU A 243 21.84 2.79 -9.14
CA LEU A 243 21.31 1.51 -8.65
C LEU A 243 21.15 0.51 -9.81
N LEU A 244 20.51 0.95 -10.88
CA LEU A 244 20.27 0.10 -12.06
C LEU A 244 21.59 -0.41 -12.65
N ARG A 245 22.56 0.47 -12.84
CA ARG A 245 23.90 0.11 -13.35
C ARG A 245 24.58 -0.93 -12.45
N ARG A 246 24.54 -0.75 -11.13
CA ARG A 246 25.12 -1.70 -10.16
C ARG A 246 24.44 -3.06 -10.23
N LEU A 247 23.10 -3.10 -10.27
CA LEU A 247 22.34 -4.34 -10.38
C LEU A 247 22.56 -5.08 -11.70
N GLN A 248 22.77 -4.36 -12.81
CA GLN A 248 23.04 -4.96 -14.14
C GLN A 248 24.43 -5.55 -14.28
N ASN A 249 25.42 -5.03 -13.55
CA ASN A 249 26.81 -5.50 -13.60
C ASN A 249 27.13 -6.56 -12.55
N ALA A 250 26.20 -6.88 -11.65
CA ALA A 250 26.35 -7.85 -10.58
C ALA A 250 25.81 -9.23 -10.97
N ASP A 251 26.34 -10.28 -10.39
CA ASP A 251 25.69 -11.59 -10.41
C ASP A 251 24.42 -11.61 -9.55
N GLU A 252 23.73 -12.75 -9.49
CA GLU A 252 22.43 -12.85 -8.80
C GLU A 252 22.55 -12.60 -7.28
N ASP A 253 23.59 -13.15 -6.64
CA ASP A 253 23.80 -12.99 -5.20
C ASP A 253 24.24 -11.57 -4.86
N GLU A 254 25.15 -11.00 -5.62
CA GLU A 254 25.60 -9.61 -5.48
C GLU A 254 24.44 -8.63 -5.74
N ALA A 255 23.64 -8.84 -6.78
CA ALA A 255 22.47 -8.02 -7.09
C ALA A 255 21.46 -8.02 -5.94
N ARG A 256 21.25 -9.18 -5.30
CA ARG A 256 20.39 -9.29 -4.13
C ARG A 256 20.93 -8.46 -2.95
N VAL A 257 22.23 -8.52 -2.68
CA VAL A 257 22.86 -7.73 -1.60
C VAL A 257 22.73 -6.23 -1.91
N ILE A 258 23.13 -5.79 -3.12
CA ILE A 258 23.03 -4.39 -3.56
C ILE A 258 21.59 -3.87 -3.43
N GLY A 259 20.62 -4.66 -3.88
CA GLY A 259 19.21 -4.28 -3.83
C GLY A 259 18.67 -4.17 -2.41
N MET A 260 19.04 -5.10 -1.52
CA MET A 260 18.63 -5.08 -0.12
C MET A 260 19.28 -3.92 0.65
N ASP A 261 20.57 -3.69 0.48
CA ASP A 261 21.27 -2.56 1.10
C ASP A 261 20.65 -1.23 0.69
N TYR A 262 20.35 -1.08 -0.62
CA TYR A 262 19.63 0.10 -1.12
C TYR A 262 18.27 0.22 -0.47
N THR A 263 17.47 -0.86 -0.43
CA THR A 263 16.11 -0.83 0.09
C THR A 263 16.09 -0.48 1.58
N VAL A 264 16.96 -1.08 2.39
CA VAL A 264 17.06 -0.80 3.83
C VAL A 264 17.50 0.64 4.06
N LYS A 265 18.52 1.11 3.31
CA LYS A 265 18.95 2.52 3.40
C LYS A 265 17.82 3.48 3.03
N PHE A 266 17.15 3.27 1.91
CA PHE A 266 16.04 4.09 1.45
C PHE A 266 14.90 4.13 2.47
N ALA A 267 14.53 2.97 3.02
CA ALA A 267 13.50 2.87 4.05
C ALA A 267 13.88 3.64 5.33
N ASN A 268 15.14 3.52 5.80
CA ASN A 268 15.63 4.29 6.94
C ASN A 268 15.64 5.80 6.66
N ASP A 269 16.05 6.21 5.47
CA ASP A 269 16.05 7.62 5.07
C ASP A 269 14.60 8.20 5.04
N LEU A 270 13.61 7.41 4.60
CA LEU A 270 12.19 7.79 4.67
C LEU A 270 11.70 7.95 6.11
N LEU A 271 12.06 7.03 7.01
CA LEU A 271 11.70 7.11 8.42
C LEU A 271 12.35 8.33 9.09
N ALA A 272 13.63 8.62 8.77
CA ALA A 272 14.34 9.80 9.24
C ALA A 272 13.74 11.10 8.68
N ALA A 273 13.19 11.08 7.47
CA ALA A 273 12.45 12.18 6.84
C ALA A 273 11.05 12.40 7.43
N GLY A 274 10.67 11.63 8.46
CA GLY A 274 9.41 11.83 9.19
C GLY A 274 8.25 10.94 8.72
N ALA A 275 8.50 9.92 7.89
CA ALA A 275 7.44 8.97 7.53
C ALA A 275 6.80 8.35 8.78
N PRO A 276 5.45 8.16 8.80
CA PRO A 276 4.74 7.61 9.96
C PRO A 276 5.01 6.11 10.16
N GLY A 277 5.49 5.45 9.14
CA GLY A 277 5.81 4.02 9.09
C GLY A 277 6.19 3.59 7.68
N LEU A 278 6.24 2.29 7.45
CA LEU A 278 6.51 1.69 6.15
C LEU A 278 5.39 0.73 5.74
N HIS A 279 5.01 0.78 4.46
CA HIS A 279 4.18 -0.20 3.81
C HIS A 279 5.01 -1.02 2.84
N ILE A 280 5.27 -2.30 3.14
CA ILE A 280 6.19 -3.12 2.35
C ILE A 280 5.43 -3.98 1.35
N PHE A 281 5.70 -3.79 0.06
CA PHE A 281 5.20 -4.62 -1.04
C PHE A 281 5.90 -5.97 -1.03
N THR A 282 5.28 -6.98 -0.41
CA THR A 282 5.92 -8.29 -0.17
C THR A 282 6.06 -9.12 -1.43
N LEU A 283 5.21 -8.89 -2.44
CA LEU A 283 5.02 -9.78 -3.60
C LEU A 283 4.73 -11.23 -3.17
N ASN A 284 4.09 -11.39 -2.02
CA ASN A 284 3.80 -12.67 -1.33
C ASN A 284 5.05 -13.45 -0.86
N PHE A 285 6.21 -12.78 -0.70
CA PHE A 285 7.45 -13.39 -0.17
C PHE A 285 7.86 -12.74 1.16
N SER A 286 8.09 -13.57 2.18
CA SER A 286 8.38 -13.06 3.53
C SER A 286 9.84 -12.65 3.75
N LYS A 287 10.81 -13.39 3.19
CA LYS A 287 12.23 -13.26 3.53
C LYS A 287 12.74 -11.83 3.38
N ALA A 288 12.58 -11.25 2.20
CA ALA A 288 13.08 -9.90 1.90
C ALA A 288 12.31 -8.82 2.68
N ALA A 289 10.99 -8.97 2.84
CA ALA A 289 10.17 -8.02 3.60
C ALA A 289 10.56 -8.00 5.10
N ILE A 290 10.81 -9.17 5.70
CA ILE A 290 11.30 -9.27 7.09
C ILE A 290 12.71 -8.68 7.22
N GLU A 291 13.58 -8.89 6.22
CA GLU A 291 14.93 -8.33 6.21
C GLU A 291 14.90 -6.79 6.21
N VAL A 292 14.03 -6.17 5.39
CA VAL A 292 13.81 -4.72 5.41
C VAL A 292 13.26 -4.26 6.76
N ALA A 293 12.23 -4.92 7.29
CA ALA A 293 11.63 -4.55 8.57
C ALA A 293 12.65 -4.57 9.72
N LYS A 294 13.48 -5.63 9.79
CA LYS A 294 14.58 -5.75 10.77
C LYS A 294 15.67 -4.71 10.57
N GLY A 295 16.07 -4.45 9.32
CA GLY A 295 17.07 -3.43 8.98
C GLY A 295 16.64 -2.00 9.34
N CYS A 296 15.33 -1.79 9.51
CA CYS A 296 14.72 -0.53 9.93
C CYS A 296 14.34 -0.49 11.43
N GLY A 297 14.60 -1.55 12.18
CA GLY A 297 14.22 -1.63 13.61
C GLY A 297 12.72 -1.68 13.85
N LEU A 298 11.93 -2.17 12.87
CA LEU A 298 10.48 -2.27 12.95
C LEU A 298 10.01 -3.69 13.33
N ALA A 299 10.94 -4.66 13.42
CA ALA A 299 10.64 -6.08 13.68
C ALA A 299 11.57 -6.67 14.74
#